data_14b741b4ca0159ab00541704a08951c7
#
_entry.id   14b741b4ca0159ab00541704a08951c7
#
_cell.length_a   1.000
_cell.length_b   1.000
_cell.length_c   1.000
_cell.angle_alpha   90.00
_cell.angle_beta   90.00
_cell.angle_gamma   90.00
#
_symmetry.space_group_name_H-M   'P 1'
#
loop_
_entity.id
_entity.type
_entity.pdbx_description
1 polymer ?
#
loop_
_entity_poly.entity_id
_entity_poly.type
_entity_poly.pdbx_seq_one_letter_code
_entity_poly.pdbx_strand_id
1 'polypeptide(L)'
;MVTTVPVITVDGPSGAGKGTISHMLAEHLGWHLLDSGALYRVTGQACLIEGVSWGDHPAVAEIARHLEVSFSMAKNGEILVAYKGLDVSAAIRTEEGGRGASKVAAIPAVREALLQRQRELQQPPGLVADGRDMGTVVFCDAPLKFFLTASVSERAARRHAQLIAKGESVSLPRLLEDIEERDARDRSREVSPLAPAEDAIVIDSSASPIADVFERVMHEAKSKGFS
;
A
#
# COMPACT_ATOMS: atom_id res chain seq x y z
N MET A 1 -14.12 6.15 29.13
CA MET A 1 -13.56 5.11 28.24
C MET A 1 -12.86 5.85 27.10
N VAL A 2 -11.55 5.68 26.94
CA VAL A 2 -10.86 6.20 25.76
C VAL A 2 -11.30 5.31 24.61
N THR A 3 -12.20 5.81 23.75
CA THR A 3 -12.57 5.11 22.52
C THR A 3 -11.35 5.15 21.62
N THR A 4 -10.66 4.02 21.48
CA THR A 4 -9.59 3.89 20.51
C THR A 4 -10.15 4.09 19.10
N VAL A 5 -9.53 4.96 18.32
CA VAL A 5 -9.93 5.20 16.92
C VAL A 5 -9.88 3.88 16.15
N PRO A 6 -11.00 3.44 15.53
CA PRO A 6 -11.02 2.15 14.85
C PRO A 6 -10.14 2.15 13.59
N VAL A 7 -9.56 0.98 13.30
CA VAL A 7 -8.75 0.74 12.10
C VAL A 7 -9.27 -0.49 11.38
N ILE A 8 -9.38 -0.42 10.06
CA ILE A 8 -9.57 -1.58 9.19
C ILE A 8 -8.30 -1.72 8.35
N THR A 9 -7.68 -2.90 8.37
CA THR A 9 -6.48 -3.15 7.56
C THR A 9 -6.81 -3.96 6.31
N VAL A 10 -6.14 -3.63 5.21
CA VAL A 10 -6.27 -4.33 3.93
C VAL A 10 -4.87 -4.65 3.43
N ASP A 11 -4.40 -5.85 3.70
CA ASP A 11 -3.07 -6.33 3.30
C ASP A 11 -3.14 -7.24 2.06
N GLY A 12 -2.01 -7.52 1.46
CA GLY A 12 -1.91 -8.43 0.32
C GLY A 12 -0.90 -8.01 -0.75
N PRO A 13 -0.63 -8.84 -1.76
CA PRO A 13 0.37 -8.57 -2.79
C PRO A 13 -0.01 -7.40 -3.70
N SER A 14 0.95 -6.93 -4.50
CA SER A 14 0.71 -5.87 -5.49
C SER A 14 -0.28 -6.34 -6.57
N GLY A 15 -1.22 -5.48 -6.97
CA GLY A 15 -2.19 -5.79 -8.03
C GLY A 15 -3.41 -6.63 -7.59
N ALA A 16 -3.54 -6.98 -6.29
CA ALA A 16 -4.70 -7.71 -5.77
C ALA A 16 -5.98 -6.87 -5.61
N GLY A 17 -5.97 -5.58 -5.97
CA GLY A 17 -7.15 -4.71 -5.89
C GLY A 17 -7.29 -3.95 -4.56
N LYS A 18 -6.33 -4.07 -3.64
CA LYS A 18 -6.39 -3.44 -2.31
C LYS A 18 -6.68 -1.95 -2.35
N GLY A 19 -5.89 -1.18 -3.13
CA GLY A 19 -6.03 0.27 -3.17
C GLY A 19 -7.44 0.71 -3.58
N THR A 20 -8.07 0.03 -4.54
CA THR A 20 -9.45 0.30 -4.94
C THR A 20 -10.43 0.00 -3.81
N ILE A 21 -10.32 -1.19 -3.20
CA ILE A 21 -11.18 -1.60 -2.08
C ILE A 21 -11.00 -0.67 -0.88
N SER A 22 -9.76 -0.34 -0.52
CA SER A 22 -9.47 0.56 0.61
C SER A 22 -10.01 1.96 0.40
N HIS A 23 -9.90 2.48 -0.83
CA HIS A 23 -10.45 3.79 -1.18
C HIS A 23 -11.98 3.80 -1.08
N MET A 24 -12.66 2.83 -1.71
CA MET A 24 -14.12 2.68 -1.66
C MET A 24 -14.61 2.53 -0.21
N LEU A 25 -13.88 1.75 0.60
CA LEU A 25 -14.23 1.53 2.01
C LEU A 25 -14.07 2.80 2.83
N ALA A 26 -12.96 3.53 2.67
CA ALA A 26 -12.71 4.78 3.37
C ALA A 26 -13.75 5.86 3.00
N GLU A 27 -14.07 5.97 1.72
CA GLU A 27 -15.11 6.87 1.22
C GLU A 27 -16.50 6.52 1.79
N HIS A 28 -16.87 5.23 1.76
CA HIS A 28 -18.16 4.77 2.28
C HIS A 28 -18.33 5.03 3.79
N LEU A 29 -17.25 4.81 4.58
CA LEU A 29 -17.26 5.00 6.03
C LEU A 29 -17.00 6.47 6.45
N GLY A 30 -16.60 7.33 5.53
CA GLY A 30 -16.14 8.68 5.85
C GLY A 30 -14.84 8.68 6.67
N TRP A 31 -14.00 7.67 6.53
CA TRP A 31 -12.75 7.48 7.30
C TRP A 31 -11.53 7.96 6.53
N HIS A 32 -10.43 8.15 7.26
CA HIS A 32 -9.13 8.42 6.64
C HIS A 32 -8.60 7.19 5.90
N LEU A 33 -7.76 7.43 4.89
CA LEU A 33 -7.07 6.38 4.13
C LEU A 33 -5.56 6.52 4.30
N LEU A 34 -4.90 5.43 4.68
CA LEU A 34 -3.46 5.27 4.60
C LEU A 34 -3.11 4.35 3.42
N ASP A 35 -2.48 4.89 2.38
CA ASP A 35 -1.69 4.10 1.42
C ASP A 35 -0.25 4.01 1.94
N SER A 36 0.06 2.95 2.68
CA SER A 36 1.41 2.76 3.21
C SER A 36 2.44 2.60 2.09
N GLY A 37 2.03 2.02 0.96
CA GLY A 37 2.87 1.88 -0.22
C GLY A 37 3.34 3.22 -0.78
N ALA A 38 2.54 4.28 -0.66
CA ALA A 38 2.93 5.62 -1.08
C ALA A 38 4.14 6.14 -0.30
N LEU A 39 4.21 5.91 1.01
CA LEU A 39 5.36 6.32 1.84
C LEU A 39 6.67 5.66 1.36
N TYR A 40 6.64 4.35 1.08
CA TYR A 40 7.81 3.64 0.55
C TYR A 40 8.16 4.09 -0.88
N ARG A 41 7.17 4.42 -1.72
CA ARG A 41 7.38 4.96 -3.06
C ARG A 41 8.04 6.34 -2.99
N VAL A 42 7.59 7.21 -2.09
CA VAL A 42 8.20 8.54 -1.87
C VAL A 42 9.62 8.37 -1.33
N THR A 43 9.86 7.46 -0.39
CA THR A 43 11.22 7.18 0.10
C THR A 43 12.15 6.74 -1.03
N GLY A 44 11.70 5.81 -1.89
CA GLY A 44 12.48 5.37 -3.05
C GLY A 44 12.75 6.51 -4.05
N GLN A 45 11.77 7.38 -4.28
CA GLN A 45 11.90 8.55 -5.15
C GLN A 45 12.81 9.62 -4.54
N ALA A 46 12.72 9.85 -3.23
CA ALA A 46 13.59 10.75 -2.50
C ALA A 46 15.07 10.36 -2.63
N CYS A 47 15.36 9.06 -2.57
CA CYS A 47 16.72 8.55 -2.82
C CYS A 47 17.22 8.93 -4.22
N LEU A 48 16.38 8.79 -5.26
CA LEU A 48 16.76 9.18 -6.63
C LEU A 48 17.01 10.70 -6.74
N ILE A 49 16.17 11.52 -6.12
CA ILE A 49 16.29 12.98 -6.12
C ILE A 49 17.59 13.41 -5.42
N GLU A 50 17.95 12.75 -4.32
CA GLU A 50 19.15 13.07 -3.52
C GLU A 50 20.42 12.34 -4.00
N GLY A 51 20.33 11.55 -5.09
CA GLY A 51 21.47 10.81 -5.63
C GLY A 51 21.96 9.65 -4.76
N VAL A 52 21.07 9.12 -3.90
CA VAL A 52 21.37 8.01 -2.99
C VAL A 52 20.97 6.69 -3.64
N SER A 53 21.89 5.74 -3.68
CA SER A 53 21.59 4.38 -4.15
C SER A 53 20.65 3.66 -3.18
N TRP A 54 19.64 2.94 -3.69
CA TRP A 54 18.77 2.07 -2.86
C TRP A 54 19.53 0.94 -2.14
N GLY A 55 20.79 0.66 -2.54
CA GLY A 55 21.68 -0.28 -1.86
C GLY A 55 22.47 0.33 -0.68
N ASP A 56 22.45 1.64 -0.53
CA ASP A 56 23.06 2.32 0.62
C ASP A 56 22.05 2.36 1.79
N HIS A 57 21.92 1.24 2.48
CA HIS A 57 20.90 1.06 3.52
C HIS A 57 20.93 2.14 4.62
N PRO A 58 22.11 2.56 5.14
CA PRO A 58 22.18 3.64 6.12
C PRO A 58 21.64 4.98 5.59
N ALA A 59 22.06 5.39 4.39
CA ALA A 59 21.61 6.65 3.80
C ALA A 59 20.13 6.62 3.46
N VAL A 60 19.60 5.49 2.95
CA VAL A 60 18.15 5.32 2.69
C VAL A 60 17.35 5.42 4.00
N ALA A 61 17.83 4.83 5.10
CA ALA A 61 17.16 4.91 6.39
C ALA A 61 17.14 6.34 6.94
N GLU A 62 18.19 7.12 6.69
CA GLU A 62 18.26 8.53 7.08
C GLU A 62 17.24 9.38 6.31
N ILE A 63 17.11 9.16 5.00
CA ILE A 63 16.06 9.77 4.18
C ILE A 63 14.67 9.43 4.72
N ALA A 64 14.43 8.16 5.11
CA ALA A 64 13.15 7.73 5.64
C ALA A 64 12.80 8.39 6.99
N ARG A 65 13.79 8.58 7.89
CA ARG A 65 13.59 9.26 9.19
C ARG A 65 13.17 10.71 9.01
N HIS A 66 13.80 11.40 8.05
CA HIS A 66 13.57 12.82 7.76
C HIS A 66 12.71 13.06 6.52
N LEU A 67 11.82 12.11 6.20
CA LEU A 67 10.99 12.17 5.00
C LEU A 67 10.02 13.36 5.04
N GLU A 68 10.32 14.44 4.34
CA GLU A 68 9.46 15.61 4.19
C GLU A 68 8.43 15.39 3.08
N VAL A 69 7.36 14.65 3.39
CA VAL A 69 6.28 14.36 2.45
C VAL A 69 5.01 15.08 2.85
N SER A 70 4.30 15.60 1.87
CA SER A 70 2.95 16.14 2.02
C SER A 70 2.00 15.51 1.01
N PHE A 71 0.75 15.30 1.46
CA PHE A 71 -0.36 14.83 0.64
C PHE A 71 -1.41 15.91 0.57
N SER A 72 -1.91 16.21 -0.61
CA SER A 72 -2.99 17.17 -0.84
C SER A 72 -3.96 16.64 -1.88
N MET A 73 -5.16 17.20 -1.93
CA MET A 73 -6.17 16.81 -2.92
C MET A 73 -6.25 17.89 -4.01
N ALA A 74 -6.11 17.52 -5.26
CA ALA A 74 -6.36 18.39 -6.39
C ALA A 74 -7.86 18.62 -6.58
N LYS A 75 -8.23 19.65 -7.35
CA LYS A 75 -9.64 19.99 -7.64
C LYS A 75 -10.42 18.89 -8.36
N ASN A 76 -9.73 18.00 -9.06
CA ASN A 76 -10.30 16.83 -9.73
C ASN A 76 -10.41 15.59 -8.82
N GLY A 77 -10.12 15.70 -7.51
CA GLY A 77 -10.13 14.60 -6.56
C GLY A 77 -8.86 13.72 -6.56
N GLU A 78 -7.86 14.06 -7.38
CA GLU A 78 -6.60 13.32 -7.41
C GLU A 78 -5.72 13.66 -6.21
N ILE A 79 -5.10 12.65 -5.60
CA ILE A 79 -4.13 12.85 -4.52
C ILE A 79 -2.80 13.27 -5.13
N LEU A 80 -2.37 14.47 -4.78
CA LEU A 80 -1.05 15.00 -5.09
C LEU A 80 -0.09 14.67 -3.95
N VAL A 81 1.12 14.32 -4.30
CA VAL A 81 2.18 13.96 -3.36
C VAL A 81 3.41 14.80 -3.65
N ALA A 82 3.89 15.52 -2.65
CA ALA A 82 5.11 16.31 -2.78
C ALA A 82 6.17 15.86 -1.78
N TYR A 83 7.43 15.84 -2.23
CA TYR A 83 8.63 15.64 -1.42
C TYR A 83 9.44 16.93 -1.40
N LYS A 84 9.68 17.51 -0.21
CA LYS A 84 10.34 18.83 -0.04
C LYS A 84 9.75 19.90 -0.97
N GLY A 85 8.42 19.89 -1.15
CA GLY A 85 7.69 20.81 -2.01
C GLY A 85 7.72 20.49 -3.51
N LEU A 86 8.50 19.50 -3.95
CA LEU A 86 8.53 19.03 -5.35
C LEU A 86 7.40 18.02 -5.58
N ASP A 87 6.56 18.23 -6.59
CA ASP A 87 5.54 17.26 -6.99
C ASP A 87 6.19 15.97 -7.53
N VAL A 88 5.93 14.86 -6.85
CA VAL A 88 6.41 13.52 -7.21
C VAL A 88 5.28 12.56 -7.59
N SER A 89 4.05 13.06 -7.70
CA SER A 89 2.82 12.26 -7.90
C SER A 89 2.91 11.31 -9.09
N ALA A 90 3.40 11.78 -10.22
CA ALA A 90 3.57 10.95 -11.42
C ALA A 90 4.72 9.95 -11.24
N ALA A 91 5.88 10.40 -10.74
CA ALA A 91 7.08 9.57 -10.60
C ALA A 91 6.87 8.37 -9.68
N ILE A 92 6.19 8.55 -8.54
CA ILE A 92 5.93 7.47 -7.59
C ILE A 92 4.92 6.42 -8.10
N ARG A 93 4.16 6.73 -9.17
CA ARG A 93 3.17 5.80 -9.76
C ARG A 93 3.72 4.98 -10.93
N THR A 94 4.99 5.18 -11.29
CA THR A 94 5.69 4.41 -12.34
C THR A 94 6.09 3.01 -11.86
N GLU A 95 6.50 2.14 -12.79
CA GLU A 95 7.11 0.85 -12.46
C GLU A 95 8.42 1.03 -11.68
N GLU A 96 9.21 2.04 -12.02
CA GLU A 96 10.44 2.36 -11.28
C GLU A 96 10.13 2.77 -9.83
N GLY A 97 9.12 3.63 -9.61
CA GLY A 97 8.63 3.95 -8.27
C GLY A 97 8.17 2.72 -7.50
N GLY A 98 7.55 1.76 -8.19
CA GLY A 98 7.16 0.46 -7.63
C GLY A 98 8.35 -0.41 -7.24
N ARG A 99 9.41 -0.47 -8.08
CA ARG A 99 10.66 -1.19 -7.79
C ARG A 99 11.42 -0.56 -6.63
N GLY A 100 11.56 0.78 -6.64
CA GLY A 100 12.18 1.54 -5.56
C GLY A 100 11.50 1.25 -4.21
N ALA A 101 10.18 1.38 -4.16
CA ALA A 101 9.41 1.07 -2.96
C ALA A 101 9.67 -0.35 -2.42
N SER A 102 9.69 -1.36 -3.29
CA SER A 102 9.93 -2.74 -2.89
C SER A 102 11.36 -2.96 -2.35
N LYS A 103 12.36 -2.27 -2.94
CA LYS A 103 13.75 -2.35 -2.47
C LYS A 103 13.93 -1.67 -1.11
N VAL A 104 13.46 -0.43 -0.96
CA VAL A 104 13.62 0.30 0.32
C VAL A 104 12.77 -0.31 1.44
N ALA A 105 11.61 -0.90 1.13
CA ALA A 105 10.78 -1.60 2.10
C ALA A 105 11.39 -2.92 2.63
N ALA A 106 12.42 -3.45 1.98
CA ALA A 106 13.18 -4.60 2.47
C ALA A 106 14.22 -4.21 3.55
N ILE A 107 14.50 -2.93 3.73
CA ILE A 107 15.47 -2.42 4.70
C ILE A 107 14.79 -2.27 6.07
N PRO A 108 15.19 -3.04 7.11
CA PRO A 108 14.54 -2.97 8.44
C PRO A 108 14.51 -1.57 9.04
N ALA A 109 15.62 -0.82 8.96
CA ALA A 109 15.71 0.55 9.48
C ALA A 109 14.79 1.56 8.79
N VAL A 110 14.45 1.35 7.51
CA VAL A 110 13.43 2.15 6.79
C VAL A 110 12.04 1.85 7.34
N ARG A 111 11.74 0.59 7.59
CA ARG A 111 10.44 0.17 8.16
C ARG A 111 10.25 0.75 9.55
N GLU A 112 11.27 0.67 10.39
CA GLU A 112 11.28 1.28 11.73
C GLU A 112 11.05 2.80 11.65
N ALA A 113 11.76 3.49 10.76
CA ALA A 113 11.63 4.94 10.57
C ALA A 113 10.22 5.38 10.15
N LEU A 114 9.53 4.56 9.34
CA LEU A 114 8.18 4.88 8.84
C LEU A 114 7.06 4.37 9.76
N LEU A 115 7.34 3.48 10.72
CA LEU A 115 6.32 2.83 11.55
C LEU A 115 5.50 3.83 12.36
N GLN A 116 6.17 4.73 13.09
CA GLN A 116 5.50 5.72 13.93
C GLN A 116 4.65 6.68 13.08
N ARG A 117 5.17 7.13 11.95
CA ARG A 117 4.45 8.01 11.01
C ARG A 117 3.16 7.36 10.48
N GLN A 118 3.16 6.07 10.20
CA GLN A 118 1.97 5.35 9.79
C GLN A 118 0.93 5.31 10.93
N ARG A 119 1.36 5.06 12.17
CA ARG A 119 0.49 5.03 13.35
C ARG A 119 -0.14 6.39 13.68
N GLU A 120 0.56 7.48 13.45
CA GLU A 120 0.05 8.85 13.66
C GLU A 120 -1.13 9.22 12.75
N LEU A 121 -1.35 8.48 11.67
CA LEU A 121 -2.52 8.65 10.79
C LEU A 121 -3.80 8.01 11.36
N GLN A 122 -3.73 7.28 12.45
CA GLN A 122 -4.90 6.77 13.19
C GLN A 122 -5.62 7.91 13.91
N GLN A 123 -6.52 8.59 13.21
CA GLN A 123 -7.26 9.74 13.70
C GLN A 123 -8.78 9.54 13.54
N PRO A 124 -9.60 10.16 14.41
CA PRO A 124 -11.05 10.12 14.24
C PRO A 124 -11.50 10.63 12.87
N PRO A 125 -12.55 10.04 12.28
CA PRO A 125 -13.47 9.05 12.83
C PRO A 125 -12.97 7.60 12.75
N GLY A 126 -11.95 7.30 11.95
CA GLY A 126 -11.39 5.98 11.75
C GLY A 126 -10.35 5.97 10.64
N LEU A 127 -9.67 4.85 10.44
CA LEU A 127 -8.63 4.66 9.44
C LEU A 127 -8.82 3.36 8.66
N VAL A 128 -8.77 3.44 7.32
CA VAL A 128 -8.53 2.28 6.45
C VAL A 128 -7.06 2.28 6.05
N ALA A 129 -6.34 1.21 6.36
CA ALA A 129 -4.91 1.10 6.11
C ALA A 129 -4.60 0.04 5.04
N ASP A 130 -4.14 0.47 3.86
CA ASP A 130 -3.68 -0.38 2.75
C ASP A 130 -2.18 -0.64 2.86
N GLY A 131 -1.78 -1.90 2.85
CA GLY A 131 -0.37 -2.25 2.92
C GLY A 131 -0.01 -3.69 2.62
N ARG A 132 0.98 -4.18 3.40
CA ARG A 132 1.50 -5.55 3.36
C ARG A 132 1.55 -6.21 4.73
N ASP A 133 1.59 -5.39 5.76
CA ASP A 133 1.82 -5.74 7.15
C ASP A 133 1.04 -4.83 8.11
N MET A 134 -0.03 -4.21 7.60
CA MET A 134 -0.87 -3.33 8.41
C MET A 134 -1.49 -4.10 9.58
N GLY A 135 -2.05 -5.27 9.32
CA GLY A 135 -2.69 -6.10 10.33
C GLY A 135 -1.75 -6.97 11.15
N THR A 136 -0.50 -7.18 10.70
CA THR A 136 0.48 -8.01 11.41
C THR A 136 1.47 -7.21 12.25
N VAL A 137 1.77 -5.94 11.87
CA VAL A 137 2.83 -5.13 12.51
C VAL A 137 2.37 -3.73 12.88
N VAL A 138 1.78 -2.99 11.93
CA VAL A 138 1.49 -1.56 12.15
C VAL A 138 0.30 -1.36 13.08
N PHE A 139 -0.80 -2.04 12.81
CA PHE A 139 -2.07 -2.00 13.54
C PHE A 139 -2.51 -3.41 13.93
N CYS A 140 -1.66 -4.12 14.68
CA CYS A 140 -1.90 -5.50 15.09
C CYS A 140 -3.19 -5.68 15.92
N ASP A 141 -3.66 -4.61 16.58
CA ASP A 141 -4.90 -4.60 17.36
C ASP A 141 -6.13 -4.14 16.55
N ALA A 142 -6.00 -3.99 15.21
CA ALA A 142 -7.12 -3.61 14.36
C ALA A 142 -8.28 -4.61 14.49
N PRO A 143 -9.53 -4.13 14.75
CA PRO A 143 -10.69 -4.99 15.00
C PRO A 143 -11.16 -5.74 13.75
N LEU A 144 -10.73 -5.31 12.56
CA LEU A 144 -11.06 -5.96 11.29
C LEU A 144 -9.86 -5.92 10.36
N LYS A 145 -9.48 -7.09 9.88
CA LYS A 145 -8.30 -7.27 9.02
C LYS A 145 -8.68 -8.09 7.79
N PHE A 146 -8.33 -7.55 6.63
CA PHE A 146 -8.48 -8.23 5.36
C PHE A 146 -7.12 -8.55 4.75
N PHE A 147 -7.03 -9.70 4.10
CA PHE A 147 -5.92 -10.04 3.25
C PHE A 147 -6.43 -10.37 1.84
N LEU A 148 -6.26 -9.43 0.92
CA LEU A 148 -6.64 -9.62 -0.48
C LEU A 148 -5.52 -10.33 -1.23
N THR A 149 -5.88 -11.39 -1.95
CA THR A 149 -4.98 -12.11 -2.84
C THR A 149 -5.57 -12.23 -4.25
N ALA A 150 -4.73 -12.49 -5.22
CA ALA A 150 -5.11 -12.91 -6.57
C ALA A 150 -3.92 -13.66 -7.22
N SER A 151 -4.20 -14.51 -8.20
CA SER A 151 -3.14 -15.20 -8.95
C SER A 151 -2.18 -14.21 -9.61
N VAL A 152 -0.92 -14.62 -9.78
CA VAL A 152 0.10 -13.77 -10.43
C VAL A 152 -0.34 -13.40 -11.84
N SER A 153 -0.90 -14.36 -12.59
CA SER A 153 -1.40 -14.15 -13.95
C SER A 153 -2.50 -13.10 -14.02
N GLU A 154 -3.47 -13.15 -13.09
CA GLU A 154 -4.56 -12.17 -13.05
C GLU A 154 -4.03 -10.76 -12.70
N ARG A 155 -3.13 -10.66 -11.73
CA ARG A 155 -2.52 -9.38 -11.35
C ARG A 155 -1.68 -8.78 -12.48
N ALA A 156 -0.96 -9.61 -13.23
CA ALA A 156 -0.23 -9.18 -14.40
C ALA A 156 -1.16 -8.72 -15.54
N ALA A 157 -2.25 -9.44 -15.78
CA ALA A 157 -3.25 -9.05 -16.77
C ALA A 157 -3.91 -7.71 -16.42
N ARG A 158 -4.32 -7.51 -15.16
CA ARG A 158 -4.86 -6.23 -14.67
C ARG A 158 -3.87 -5.09 -14.85
N ARG A 159 -2.60 -5.32 -14.48
CA ARG A 159 -1.55 -4.31 -14.61
C ARG A 159 -1.25 -3.98 -16.07
N HIS A 160 -1.19 -4.99 -16.92
CA HIS A 160 -1.01 -4.81 -18.37
C HIS A 160 -2.12 -3.95 -18.96
N ALA A 161 -3.39 -4.27 -18.66
CA ALA A 161 -4.53 -3.47 -19.13
C ALA A 161 -4.46 -2.01 -18.66
N GLN A 162 -4.05 -1.76 -17.40
CA GLN A 162 -3.88 -0.41 -16.86
C GLN A 162 -2.79 0.39 -17.60
N LEU A 163 -1.66 -0.23 -17.93
CA LEU A 163 -0.55 0.43 -18.62
C LEU A 163 -0.90 0.71 -20.08
N ILE A 164 -1.53 -0.25 -20.78
CA ILE A 164 -2.03 -0.04 -22.15
C ILE A 164 -3.06 1.11 -22.18
N ALA A 165 -3.97 1.18 -21.23
CA ALA A 165 -4.95 2.27 -21.15
C ALA A 165 -4.31 3.65 -20.94
N LYS A 166 -3.08 3.70 -20.39
CA LYS A 166 -2.26 4.92 -20.27
C LYS A 166 -1.40 5.20 -21.49
N GLY A 167 -1.46 4.37 -22.54
CA GLY A 167 -0.66 4.49 -23.74
C GLY A 167 0.78 3.94 -23.61
N GLU A 168 1.07 3.19 -22.54
CA GLU A 168 2.38 2.58 -22.34
C GLU A 168 2.44 1.22 -23.06
N SER A 169 3.57 0.95 -23.76
CA SER A 169 3.83 -0.36 -24.38
C SER A 169 4.65 -1.23 -23.43
N VAL A 170 4.05 -2.29 -22.93
CA VAL A 170 4.67 -3.20 -21.96
C VAL A 170 4.45 -4.67 -22.34
N SER A 171 5.41 -5.52 -22.01
CA SER A 171 5.35 -6.95 -22.25
C SER A 171 4.69 -7.67 -21.06
N LEU A 172 3.62 -8.43 -21.32
CA LEU A 172 2.96 -9.23 -20.29
C LEU A 172 3.90 -10.26 -19.62
N PRO A 173 4.76 -11.01 -20.36
CA PRO A 173 5.75 -11.88 -19.72
C PRO A 173 6.67 -11.15 -18.74
N ARG A 174 7.16 -9.96 -19.11
CA ARG A 174 8.01 -9.16 -18.23
C ARG A 174 7.27 -8.70 -16.98
N LEU A 175 6.00 -8.31 -17.10
CA LEU A 175 5.17 -7.95 -15.94
C LEU A 175 4.94 -9.14 -15.00
N LEU A 176 4.80 -10.35 -15.55
CA LEU A 176 4.71 -11.57 -14.75
C LEU A 176 5.99 -11.78 -13.92
N GLU A 177 7.17 -11.72 -14.57
CA GLU A 177 8.47 -11.84 -13.89
C GLU A 177 8.64 -10.76 -12.79
N ASP A 178 8.37 -9.49 -13.12
CA ASP A 178 8.49 -8.38 -12.17
C ASP A 178 7.57 -8.55 -10.94
N ILE A 179 6.35 -9.10 -11.14
CA ILE A 179 5.39 -9.37 -10.07
C ILE A 179 5.86 -10.55 -9.21
N GLU A 180 6.34 -11.63 -9.81
CA GLU A 180 6.88 -12.81 -9.11
C GLU A 180 8.09 -12.45 -8.26
N GLU A 181 9.05 -11.73 -8.83
CA GLU A 181 10.23 -11.24 -8.10
C GLU A 181 9.84 -10.33 -6.91
N ARG A 182 8.87 -9.47 -7.12
CA ARG A 182 8.36 -8.59 -6.06
C ARG A 182 7.71 -9.39 -4.95
N ASP A 183 6.84 -10.34 -5.30
CA ASP A 183 6.16 -11.20 -4.33
C ASP A 183 7.15 -12.04 -3.54
N ALA A 184 8.17 -12.61 -4.22
CA ALA A 184 9.23 -13.36 -3.56
C ALA A 184 9.98 -12.47 -2.56
N ARG A 185 10.32 -11.25 -2.96
CA ARG A 185 10.99 -10.27 -2.09
C ARG A 185 10.11 -9.87 -0.90
N ASP A 186 8.81 -9.59 -1.15
CA ASP A 186 7.87 -9.19 -0.10
C ASP A 186 7.63 -10.32 0.93
N ARG A 187 7.61 -11.60 0.49
CA ARG A 187 7.45 -12.77 1.36
C ARG A 187 8.73 -13.16 2.12
N SER A 188 9.89 -12.97 1.52
CA SER A 188 11.19 -13.36 2.10
C SER A 188 11.80 -12.31 3.02
N ARG A 189 11.11 -11.21 3.31
CA ARG A 189 11.59 -10.19 4.25
C ARG A 189 11.84 -10.82 5.63
N GLU A 190 12.98 -10.49 6.21
CA GLU A 190 13.31 -10.85 7.59
C GLU A 190 12.34 -10.20 8.60
N VAL A 191 11.98 -8.94 8.33
CA VAL A 191 11.05 -8.15 9.14
C VAL A 191 9.79 -7.86 8.33
N SER A 192 8.63 -8.11 8.91
CA SER A 192 7.32 -7.88 8.30
C SER A 192 7.14 -8.58 6.94
N PRO A 193 7.27 -9.91 6.85
CA PRO A 193 7.00 -10.64 5.62
C PRO A 193 5.55 -10.45 5.19
N LEU A 194 5.30 -10.53 3.87
CA LEU A 194 3.94 -10.52 3.35
C LEU A 194 3.22 -11.82 3.72
N ALA A 195 2.39 -11.74 4.74
CA ALA A 195 1.56 -12.83 5.23
C ALA A 195 0.24 -12.30 5.81
N PRO A 196 -0.86 -13.06 5.74
CA PRO A 196 -2.07 -12.70 6.44
C PRO A 196 -1.86 -12.74 7.97
N ALA A 197 -2.48 -11.82 8.70
CA ALA A 197 -2.61 -11.95 10.15
C ALA A 197 -3.47 -13.18 10.47
N GLU A 198 -3.28 -13.78 11.67
CA GLU A 198 -4.01 -15.00 12.08
C GLU A 198 -5.54 -14.80 12.07
N ASP A 199 -5.98 -13.59 12.41
CA ASP A 199 -7.38 -13.16 12.46
C ASP A 199 -7.85 -12.44 11.17
N ALA A 200 -7.05 -12.44 10.11
CA ALA A 200 -7.41 -11.78 8.86
C ALA A 200 -8.39 -12.62 8.03
N ILE A 201 -9.39 -11.95 7.48
CA ILE A 201 -10.29 -12.53 6.48
C ILE A 201 -9.59 -12.53 5.13
N VAL A 202 -9.26 -13.74 4.64
CA VAL A 202 -8.62 -13.89 3.33
C VAL A 202 -9.66 -13.86 2.21
N ILE A 203 -9.46 -12.98 1.23
CA ILE A 203 -10.33 -12.84 0.07
C ILE A 203 -9.51 -13.02 -1.20
N ASP A 204 -9.80 -14.07 -1.97
CA ASP A 204 -9.26 -14.26 -3.31
C ASP A 204 -10.10 -13.46 -4.30
N SER A 205 -9.48 -12.49 -4.96
CA SER A 205 -10.10 -11.63 -5.96
C SER A 205 -9.82 -12.06 -7.40
N SER A 206 -9.21 -13.23 -7.63
CA SER A 206 -8.75 -13.67 -8.96
C SER A 206 -9.90 -13.70 -9.97
N ALA A 207 -11.04 -14.28 -9.59
CA ALA A 207 -12.20 -14.46 -10.48
C ALA A 207 -13.38 -13.53 -10.14
N SER A 208 -13.19 -12.58 -9.21
CA SER A 208 -14.30 -11.75 -8.70
C SER A 208 -14.23 -10.32 -9.24
N PRO A 209 -15.32 -9.77 -9.74
CA PRO A 209 -15.46 -8.34 -9.98
C PRO A 209 -15.17 -7.54 -8.72
N ILE A 210 -14.67 -6.31 -8.88
CA ILE A 210 -14.36 -5.45 -7.74
C ILE A 210 -15.57 -5.16 -6.86
N ALA A 211 -16.76 -5.07 -7.46
CA ALA A 211 -18.02 -4.86 -6.76
C ALA A 211 -18.33 -5.98 -5.77
N ASP A 212 -18.18 -7.25 -6.19
CA ASP A 212 -18.46 -8.42 -5.35
C ASP A 212 -17.46 -8.50 -4.17
N VAL A 213 -16.19 -8.18 -4.44
CA VAL A 213 -15.16 -8.09 -3.38
C VAL A 213 -15.53 -7.00 -2.39
N PHE A 214 -15.98 -5.85 -2.86
CA PHE A 214 -16.39 -4.73 -2.02
C PHE A 214 -17.62 -5.05 -1.17
N GLU A 215 -18.65 -5.67 -1.77
CA GLU A 215 -19.83 -6.12 -1.03
C GLU A 215 -19.46 -7.08 0.10
N ARG A 216 -18.56 -8.03 -0.14
CA ARG A 216 -18.06 -8.95 0.88
C ARG A 216 -17.32 -8.21 2.00
N VAL A 217 -16.45 -7.25 1.66
CA VAL A 217 -15.73 -6.42 2.63
C VAL A 217 -16.72 -5.60 3.47
N MET A 218 -17.74 -5.01 2.84
CA MET A 218 -18.79 -4.24 3.52
C MET A 218 -19.67 -5.10 4.43
N HIS A 219 -19.97 -6.33 4.01
CA HIS A 219 -20.71 -7.27 4.85
C HIS A 219 -19.97 -7.52 6.18
N GLU A 220 -18.67 -7.80 6.10
CA GLU A 220 -17.83 -8.01 7.27
C GLU A 220 -17.67 -6.74 8.13
N ALA A 221 -17.52 -5.58 7.49
CA ALA A 221 -17.44 -4.30 8.21
C ALA A 221 -18.72 -4.03 9.00
N LYS A 222 -19.89 -4.22 8.38
CA LYS A 222 -21.19 -4.07 9.04
C LYS A 222 -21.38 -5.06 10.19
N SER A 223 -20.91 -6.30 10.05
CA SER A 223 -20.97 -7.32 11.12
C SER A 223 -20.19 -6.92 12.38
N LYS A 224 -19.17 -6.08 12.20
CA LYS A 224 -18.36 -5.48 13.27
C LYS A 224 -18.90 -4.12 13.77
N GLY A 225 -20.03 -3.66 13.21
CA GLY A 225 -20.66 -2.38 13.60
C GLY A 225 -20.09 -1.16 12.90
N PHE A 226 -19.34 -1.32 11.82
CA PHE A 226 -18.86 -0.21 10.99
C PHE A 226 -19.85 0.05 9.83
N SER A 227 -20.40 1.26 9.76
CA SER A 227 -21.41 1.66 8.78
C SER A 227 -21.29 3.15 8.44
#